data_57586e8953b512dc28b663249af984fd
#
_entry.id   57586e8953b512dc28b663249af984fd
#
_cell.length_a   1.000
_cell.length_b   1.000
_cell.length_c   1.000
_cell.angle_alpha   90.00
_cell.angle_beta   90.00
_cell.angle_gamma   90.00
#
_symmetry.space_group_name_H-M   'P 1'
#
loop_
_entity.id
_entity.type
_entity.pdbx_description
1 polymer ?
#
loop_
_entity_poly.entity_id
_entity_poly.type
_entity_poly.pdbx_seq_one_letter_code
_entity_poly.pdbx_strand_id
1 'polypeptide(L)'
;MKPPIKTAWLLATALLAVALLLSCTIKQKVQLEADESGKVSMQIRLEPVFAEYVNDLSALTGESLDGQIFKVDEIKKEFAERNDVTLISIDTPDPATLEMELNFRSIEEVFSSEQELQESGVIRFERVSQGYSVRFHLDRKNFSSIMKFMPALQNPLFEGLGPQENDDTTEEEYLELMDLALGDGGADSVRDSYIETKVTVRGTLVSQSGGKISPGGVTFTIPLIRVLLLDKPLDYSLVFK
;
A
#
# COMPACT_ATOMS: atom_id res chain seq x y z
N MET A 1 33.57 5.47 -5.62
CA MET A 1 32.58 6.02 -4.71
C MET A 1 31.38 5.08 -4.80
N LYS A 2 31.05 4.36 -3.73
CA LYS A 2 29.86 3.51 -3.70
C LYS A 2 28.63 4.43 -3.56
N PRO A 3 27.54 4.23 -4.31
CA PRO A 3 26.31 4.98 -4.09
C PRO A 3 25.76 4.64 -2.69
N PRO A 4 25.08 5.58 -2.03
CA PRO A 4 24.59 5.37 -0.68
C PRO A 4 23.49 4.29 -0.67
N ILE A 5 23.63 3.34 0.23
CA ILE A 5 22.77 2.18 0.49
C ILE A 5 21.29 2.58 0.88
N LYS A 6 20.96 3.85 0.80
CA LYS A 6 19.66 4.39 1.24
C LYS A 6 18.47 4.16 0.29
N THR A 7 18.72 3.68 -0.91
CA THR A 7 17.65 3.52 -1.93
C THR A 7 16.93 2.17 -1.88
N ALA A 8 17.52 1.15 -1.27
CA ALA A 8 16.95 -0.20 -1.23
C ALA A 8 15.82 -0.39 -0.18
N TRP A 9 15.72 0.53 0.78
CA TRP A 9 14.75 0.43 1.89
C TRP A 9 13.34 0.88 1.50
N LEU A 10 13.24 1.62 0.40
CA LEU A 10 12.02 2.31 -0.03
C LEU A 10 10.98 1.39 -0.69
N LEU A 11 11.35 0.22 -1.15
CA LEU A 11 10.52 -0.52 -2.10
C LEU A 11 9.63 -1.60 -1.49
N ALA A 12 9.91 -2.11 -0.31
CA ALA A 12 9.00 -3.08 0.31
C ALA A 12 7.79 -2.41 0.98
N THR A 13 7.99 -1.25 1.58
CA THR A 13 6.89 -0.35 1.98
C THR A 13 6.29 0.35 0.78
N ALA A 14 7.10 0.65 -0.24
CA ALA A 14 6.64 1.17 -1.51
C ALA A 14 5.74 0.18 -2.24
N LEU A 15 5.99 -1.13 -2.17
CA LEU A 15 5.10 -2.13 -2.75
C LEU A 15 3.75 -2.16 -2.02
N LEU A 16 3.75 -1.96 -0.70
CA LEU A 16 2.52 -1.77 0.07
C LEU A 16 1.81 -0.47 -0.31
N ALA A 17 2.57 0.53 -0.72
CA ALA A 17 2.11 1.88 -1.01
C ALA A 17 1.90 2.14 -2.51
N VAL A 18 2.67 1.54 -3.42
CA VAL A 18 2.50 1.68 -4.89
C VAL A 18 1.12 1.22 -5.35
N ALA A 19 0.57 0.23 -4.66
CA ALA A 19 -0.79 -0.20 -4.93
C ALA A 19 -1.87 0.82 -4.51
N LEU A 20 -1.54 1.90 -3.82
CA LEU A 20 -2.51 2.83 -3.23
C LEU A 20 -3.08 3.88 -4.19
N LEU A 21 -2.48 4.11 -5.34
CA LEU A 21 -2.84 5.27 -6.16
C LEU A 21 -3.15 4.98 -7.63
N LEU A 22 -3.08 3.74 -8.04
CA LEU A 22 -3.50 3.32 -9.36
C LEU A 22 -4.73 2.45 -9.14
N SER A 23 -5.90 2.73 -9.73
CA SER A 23 -7.12 1.95 -9.53
C SER A 23 -6.82 0.46 -9.46
N CYS A 24 -6.60 0.01 -8.23
CA CYS A 24 -6.22 -1.35 -7.95
C CYS A 24 -6.96 -1.85 -6.70
N THR A 25 -7.31 -3.09 -6.75
CA THR A 25 -7.77 -3.79 -5.58
C THR A 25 -6.57 -4.42 -4.89
N ILE A 26 -6.31 -4.00 -3.63
CA ILE A 26 -5.30 -4.62 -2.79
C ILE A 26 -5.98 -5.43 -1.72
N LYS A 27 -5.65 -6.70 -1.64
CA LYS A 27 -6.10 -7.57 -0.57
C LYS A 27 -4.91 -8.07 0.21
N GLN A 28 -4.91 -7.77 1.50
CA GLN A 28 -3.86 -8.20 2.42
C GLN A 28 -4.46 -9.04 3.53
N LYS A 29 -3.77 -10.12 3.88
CA LYS A 29 -4.09 -10.94 5.04
C LYS A 29 -2.85 -10.99 5.92
N VAL A 30 -2.96 -10.42 7.10
CA VAL A 30 -1.91 -10.40 8.10
C VAL A 30 -2.31 -11.38 9.21
N GLN A 31 -1.46 -12.35 9.47
CA GLN A 31 -1.61 -13.28 10.58
C GLN A 31 -0.51 -13.00 11.60
N LEU A 32 -0.92 -12.66 12.81
CA LEU A 32 -0.03 -12.37 13.93
C LEU A 32 -0.08 -13.55 14.90
N GLU A 33 1.08 -14.13 15.18
CA GLU A 33 1.25 -15.19 16.16
C GLU A 33 1.47 -14.62 17.57
N ALA A 34 1.34 -15.45 18.59
CA ALA A 34 1.49 -15.01 19.98
C ALA A 34 2.95 -14.64 20.35
N ASP A 35 3.92 -15.09 19.56
CA ASP A 35 5.35 -14.78 19.70
C ASP A 35 5.81 -13.57 18.86
N GLU A 36 4.87 -12.74 18.40
CA GLU A 36 5.11 -11.54 17.57
C GLU A 36 5.54 -11.82 16.13
N SER A 37 5.74 -13.08 15.77
CA SER A 37 5.97 -13.47 14.38
C SER A 37 4.69 -13.44 13.57
N GLY A 38 4.80 -13.54 12.26
CA GLY A 38 3.61 -13.60 11.45
C GLY A 38 3.86 -13.84 9.97
N LYS A 39 2.73 -13.84 9.28
CA LYS A 39 2.67 -14.06 7.84
C LYS A 39 1.79 -12.97 7.20
N VAL A 40 2.23 -12.49 6.05
CA VAL A 40 1.44 -11.61 5.18
C VAL A 40 1.22 -12.32 3.85
N SER A 41 -0.03 -12.41 3.42
CA SER A 41 -0.38 -12.75 2.03
C SER A 41 -0.96 -11.48 1.40
N MET A 42 -0.48 -11.11 0.23
CA MET A 42 -0.89 -9.91 -0.48
C MET A 42 -1.22 -10.25 -1.92
N GLN A 43 -2.31 -9.69 -2.41
CA GLN A 43 -2.69 -9.68 -3.81
C GLN A 43 -2.93 -8.24 -4.23
N ILE A 44 -2.28 -7.83 -5.31
CA ILE A 44 -2.47 -6.54 -5.97
C ILE A 44 -3.03 -6.82 -7.35
N ARG A 45 -4.16 -6.23 -7.69
CA ARG A 45 -4.76 -6.35 -9.01
C ARG A 45 -5.04 -4.96 -9.56
N LEU A 46 -4.44 -4.66 -10.70
CA LEU A 46 -4.74 -3.45 -11.45
C LEU A 46 -6.00 -3.64 -12.29
N GLU A 47 -6.87 -2.64 -12.30
CA GLU A 47 -7.99 -2.62 -13.24
C GLU A 47 -7.48 -2.44 -14.68
N PRO A 48 -8.17 -3.00 -15.69
CA PRO A 48 -7.69 -3.00 -17.08
C PRO A 48 -7.31 -1.63 -17.61
N VAL A 49 -8.13 -0.59 -17.36
CA VAL A 49 -7.86 0.77 -17.81
C VAL A 49 -6.55 1.33 -17.26
N PHE A 50 -6.19 0.93 -16.05
CA PHE A 50 -4.91 1.32 -15.45
C PHE A 50 -3.73 0.52 -16.00
N ALA A 51 -3.93 -0.74 -16.26
CA ALA A 51 -2.91 -1.56 -16.89
C ALA A 51 -2.56 -1.00 -18.29
N GLU A 52 -3.56 -0.58 -19.05
CA GLU A 52 -3.38 0.10 -20.33
C GLU A 52 -2.65 1.44 -20.15
N TYR A 53 -3.08 2.28 -19.22
CA TYR A 53 -2.46 3.57 -18.95
C TYR A 53 -0.97 3.43 -18.57
N VAL A 54 -0.63 2.46 -17.71
CA VAL A 54 0.77 2.17 -17.34
C VAL A 54 1.59 1.72 -18.55
N ASN A 55 1.03 0.88 -19.42
CA ASN A 55 1.68 0.43 -20.63
C ASN A 55 1.92 1.61 -21.61
N ASP A 56 0.95 2.47 -21.80
CA ASP A 56 1.05 3.65 -22.67
C ASP A 56 2.12 4.62 -22.16
N LEU A 57 2.15 4.88 -20.85
CA LEU A 57 3.18 5.70 -20.22
C LEU A 57 4.58 5.13 -20.41
N SER A 58 4.74 3.83 -20.21
CA SER A 58 6.02 3.15 -20.40
C SER A 58 6.49 3.25 -21.84
N ALA A 59 5.60 3.12 -22.79
CA ALA A 59 5.90 3.31 -24.22
C ALA A 59 6.36 4.74 -24.53
N LEU A 60 5.77 5.75 -23.88
CA LEU A 60 6.16 7.15 -24.04
C LEU A 60 7.52 7.48 -23.44
N THR A 61 7.88 6.82 -22.34
CA THR A 61 9.20 7.01 -21.66
C THR A 61 10.31 6.19 -22.29
N GLY A 62 9.99 5.31 -23.25
CA GLY A 62 10.94 4.40 -23.89
C GLY A 62 11.32 3.20 -23.02
N GLU A 63 10.64 3.00 -21.91
CA GLU A 63 10.72 1.78 -21.11
C GLU A 63 9.80 0.72 -21.72
N SER A 64 10.35 -0.41 -22.15
CA SER A 64 9.53 -1.54 -22.54
C SER A 64 9.23 -2.36 -21.29
N LEU A 65 7.96 -2.49 -20.93
CA LEU A 65 7.54 -3.39 -19.84
C LEU A 65 7.49 -4.85 -20.29
N ASP A 66 7.72 -5.12 -21.60
CA ASP A 66 7.62 -6.46 -22.20
C ASP A 66 6.35 -7.25 -21.77
N GLY A 67 5.26 -6.51 -21.53
CA GLY A 67 3.99 -7.05 -21.04
C GLY A 67 3.98 -7.41 -19.53
N GLN A 68 5.05 -7.07 -18.79
CA GLN A 68 5.13 -7.29 -17.33
C GLN A 68 5.12 -5.96 -16.59
N ILE A 69 3.98 -5.61 -15.99
CA ILE A 69 3.84 -4.40 -15.17
C ILE A 69 4.65 -4.53 -13.88
N PHE A 70 4.69 -5.74 -13.31
CA PHE A 70 5.42 -6.01 -12.07
C PHE A 70 6.80 -6.60 -12.36
N LYS A 71 7.85 -5.91 -11.95
CA LYS A 71 9.25 -6.34 -12.10
C LYS A 71 9.64 -7.33 -11.00
N VAL A 72 9.18 -8.57 -11.16
CA VAL A 72 9.31 -9.65 -10.14
C VAL A 72 10.75 -9.87 -9.68
N ASP A 73 11.72 -9.82 -10.59
CA ASP A 73 13.14 -10.05 -10.24
C ASP A 73 13.73 -8.90 -9.42
N GLU A 74 13.30 -7.67 -9.66
CA GLU A 74 13.69 -6.51 -8.83
C GLU A 74 13.09 -6.65 -7.42
N ILE A 75 11.82 -7.03 -7.32
CA ILE A 75 11.14 -7.27 -6.05
C ILE A 75 11.86 -8.38 -5.26
N LYS A 76 12.17 -9.52 -5.89
CA LYS A 76 12.92 -10.62 -5.25
C LYS A 76 14.27 -10.16 -4.71
N LYS A 77 14.99 -9.35 -5.50
CA LYS A 77 16.29 -8.83 -5.10
C LYS A 77 16.20 -7.94 -3.86
N GLU A 78 15.19 -7.10 -3.80
CA GLU A 78 14.97 -6.20 -2.68
C GLU A 78 14.64 -6.97 -1.39
N PHE A 79 13.75 -7.95 -1.48
CA PHE A 79 13.45 -8.80 -0.32
C PHE A 79 14.65 -9.64 0.12
N ALA A 80 15.54 -10.03 -0.80
CA ALA A 80 16.76 -10.77 -0.46
C ALA A 80 17.78 -9.94 0.37
N GLU A 81 17.69 -8.61 0.30
CA GLU A 81 18.52 -7.69 1.09
C GLU A 81 17.95 -7.40 2.50
N ARG A 82 16.72 -7.86 2.78
CA ARG A 82 16.04 -7.67 4.07
C ARG A 82 16.35 -8.78 5.06
N ASN A 83 16.44 -8.41 6.34
CA ASN A 83 16.66 -9.35 7.43
C ASN A 83 15.42 -9.53 8.33
N ASP A 84 14.49 -8.59 8.28
CA ASP A 84 13.27 -8.53 9.10
C ASP A 84 12.11 -9.30 8.47
N VAL A 85 12.09 -9.39 7.13
CA VAL A 85 11.05 -10.07 6.35
C VAL A 85 11.69 -11.09 5.40
N THR A 86 11.02 -12.20 5.18
CA THR A 86 11.42 -13.24 4.22
C THR A 86 10.32 -13.40 3.17
N LEU A 87 10.67 -13.23 1.90
CA LEU A 87 9.79 -13.55 0.77
C LEU A 87 9.68 -15.06 0.62
N ILE A 88 8.47 -15.59 0.74
CA ILE A 88 8.17 -17.04 0.61
C ILE A 88 7.81 -17.38 -0.82
N SER A 89 6.93 -16.57 -1.41
CA SER A 89 6.51 -16.73 -2.81
C SER A 89 6.16 -15.39 -3.42
N ILE A 90 6.33 -15.29 -4.72
CA ILE A 90 5.88 -14.18 -5.55
C ILE A 90 5.50 -14.74 -6.92
N ASP A 91 4.34 -14.38 -7.41
CA ASP A 91 3.80 -14.82 -8.69
C ASP A 91 3.02 -13.68 -9.37
N THR A 92 2.96 -13.73 -10.70
CA THR A 92 2.14 -12.86 -11.53
C THR A 92 1.26 -13.76 -12.41
N PRO A 93 0.09 -14.20 -11.88
CA PRO A 93 -0.80 -15.12 -12.61
C PRO A 93 -1.31 -14.52 -13.92
N ASP A 94 -1.32 -13.20 -14.02
CA ASP A 94 -1.55 -12.42 -15.24
C ASP A 94 -0.74 -11.11 -15.16
N PRO A 95 -0.58 -10.34 -16.27
CA PRO A 95 0.24 -9.14 -16.29
C PRO A 95 -0.20 -8.04 -15.32
N ALA A 96 -1.48 -8.03 -14.91
CA ALA A 96 -2.07 -7.01 -14.05
C ALA A 96 -2.22 -7.46 -12.58
N THR A 97 -1.83 -8.71 -12.26
CA THR A 97 -1.97 -9.27 -10.92
C THR A 97 -0.63 -9.67 -10.35
N LEU A 98 -0.34 -9.24 -9.12
CA LEU A 98 0.80 -9.65 -8.31
C LEU A 98 0.30 -10.34 -7.05
N GLU A 99 0.83 -11.53 -6.77
CA GLU A 99 0.58 -12.26 -5.54
C GLU A 99 1.90 -12.50 -4.78
N MET A 100 1.88 -12.26 -3.47
CA MET A 100 3.06 -12.45 -2.63
C MET A 100 2.70 -13.06 -1.29
N GLU A 101 3.62 -13.87 -0.77
CA GLU A 101 3.62 -14.34 0.61
C GLU A 101 4.93 -13.98 1.29
N LEU A 102 4.81 -13.41 2.49
CA LEU A 102 5.92 -12.96 3.30
C LEU A 102 5.80 -13.56 4.70
N ASN A 103 6.94 -13.88 5.31
CA ASN A 103 7.02 -14.17 6.74
C ASN A 103 7.89 -13.11 7.43
N PHE A 104 7.57 -12.79 8.67
CA PHE A 104 8.41 -11.98 9.55
C PHE A 104 8.56 -12.64 10.91
N ARG A 105 9.70 -12.41 11.57
CA ARG A 105 10.01 -12.99 12.89
C ARG A 105 9.50 -12.14 14.04
N SER A 106 9.47 -10.83 13.85
CA SER A 106 8.99 -9.87 14.84
C SER A 106 8.34 -8.69 14.15
N ILE A 107 7.11 -8.39 14.52
CA ILE A 107 6.40 -7.19 14.04
C ILE A 107 7.12 -5.92 14.51
N GLU A 108 7.77 -5.96 15.68
CA GLU A 108 8.56 -4.84 16.20
C GLU A 108 9.80 -4.58 15.32
N GLU A 109 10.50 -5.63 14.86
CA GLU A 109 11.61 -5.48 13.93
C GLU A 109 11.15 -4.88 12.59
N VAL A 110 10.04 -5.35 12.03
CA VAL A 110 9.47 -4.82 10.78
C VAL A 110 9.19 -3.33 10.90
N PHE A 111 8.53 -2.87 11.97
CA PHE A 111 8.25 -1.45 12.14
C PHE A 111 9.49 -0.64 12.51
N SER A 112 10.46 -1.21 13.24
CA SER A 112 11.71 -0.53 13.57
C SER A 112 12.58 -0.29 12.33
N SER A 113 12.49 -1.17 11.34
CA SER A 113 13.19 -1.01 10.06
C SER A 113 12.60 0.11 9.19
N GLU A 114 11.36 0.51 9.45
CA GLU A 114 10.61 1.53 8.71
C GLU A 114 10.52 2.87 9.49
N GLN A 115 11.65 3.32 10.00
CA GLN A 115 11.72 4.51 10.87
C GLN A 115 11.16 5.77 10.20
N GLU A 116 11.44 6.01 8.91
CA GLU A 116 10.92 7.18 8.19
C GLU A 116 9.38 7.15 8.12
N LEU A 117 8.78 5.98 7.95
CA LEU A 117 7.32 5.83 7.92
C LEU A 117 6.70 6.10 9.30
N GLN A 118 7.36 5.68 10.38
CA GLN A 118 6.93 6.01 11.74
C GLN A 118 7.08 7.51 12.04
N GLU A 119 8.19 8.13 11.65
CA GLU A 119 8.46 9.56 11.82
C GLU A 119 7.45 10.43 11.03
N SER A 120 6.98 9.94 9.88
CA SER A 120 5.93 10.63 9.11
C SER A 120 4.58 10.69 9.82
N GLY A 121 4.38 9.83 10.82
CA GLY A 121 3.12 9.69 11.54
C GLY A 121 2.04 8.90 10.80
N VAL A 122 2.33 8.39 9.60
CA VAL A 122 1.39 7.57 8.81
C VAL A 122 1.12 6.23 9.48
N ILE A 123 2.17 5.57 9.96
CA ILE A 123 2.04 4.35 10.76
C ILE A 123 2.78 4.55 12.06
N ARG A 124 2.14 4.17 13.16
CA ARG A 124 2.76 4.10 14.49
C ARG A 124 2.58 2.72 15.06
N PHE A 125 3.68 2.15 15.49
CA PHE A 125 3.72 0.91 16.25
C PHE A 125 4.28 1.22 17.64
N GLU A 126 3.55 0.83 18.67
CA GLU A 126 3.91 1.11 20.06
C GLU A 126 3.59 -0.09 20.94
N ARG A 127 4.48 -0.37 21.89
CA ARG A 127 4.18 -1.28 23.01
C ARG A 127 3.39 -0.51 24.06
N VAL A 128 2.20 -0.99 24.37
CA VAL A 128 1.30 -0.41 25.37
C VAL A 128 1.10 -1.37 26.54
N SER A 129 0.50 -0.91 27.65
CA SER A 129 0.28 -1.75 28.83
C SER A 129 -0.57 -3.00 28.56
N GLN A 130 -1.37 -3.00 27.53
CA GLN A 130 -2.27 -4.08 27.13
C GLN A 130 -1.75 -4.94 25.95
N GLY A 131 -0.50 -4.74 25.51
CA GLY A 131 0.10 -5.44 24.39
C GLY A 131 0.71 -4.48 23.37
N TYR A 132 0.31 -4.59 22.11
CA TYR A 132 0.82 -3.79 21.01
C TYR A 132 -0.30 -2.96 20.39
N SER A 133 0.03 -1.74 20.00
CA SER A 133 -0.84 -0.81 19.29
C SER A 133 -0.27 -0.51 17.91
N VAL A 134 -1.06 -0.70 16.88
CA VAL A 134 -0.78 -0.24 15.52
C VAL A 134 -1.81 0.83 15.18
N ARG A 135 -1.34 1.99 14.71
CA ARG A 135 -2.19 3.07 14.21
C ARG A 135 -1.78 3.43 12.81
N PHE A 136 -2.76 3.62 11.96
CA PHE A 136 -2.61 4.22 10.64
C PHE A 136 -3.37 5.55 10.66
N HIS A 137 -2.67 6.62 10.30
CA HIS A 137 -3.23 7.96 10.17
C HIS A 137 -2.73 8.58 8.87
N LEU A 138 -3.66 8.91 7.98
CA LEU A 138 -3.33 9.57 6.72
C LEU A 138 -4.20 10.82 6.57
N ASP A 139 -3.53 11.94 6.39
CA ASP A 139 -4.14 13.23 6.05
C ASP A 139 -3.32 13.94 4.95
N ARG A 140 -3.79 15.09 4.49
CA ARG A 140 -3.09 15.88 3.45
C ARG A 140 -1.69 16.31 3.85
N LYS A 141 -1.42 16.48 5.15
CA LYS A 141 -0.11 16.96 5.64
C LYS A 141 0.97 15.88 5.55
N ASN A 142 0.58 14.62 5.81
CA ASN A 142 1.53 13.51 5.78
C ASN A 142 1.44 12.66 4.51
N PHE A 143 0.52 12.98 3.58
CA PHE A 143 0.39 12.28 2.31
C PHE A 143 1.69 12.31 1.49
N SER A 144 2.39 13.45 1.45
CA SER A 144 3.68 13.58 0.76
C SER A 144 4.75 12.62 1.29
N SER A 145 4.63 12.19 2.54
CA SER A 145 5.54 11.19 3.12
C SER A 145 5.31 9.81 2.51
N ILE A 146 4.06 9.44 2.22
CA ILE A 146 3.77 8.20 1.49
C ILE A 146 4.36 8.27 0.07
N MET A 147 4.23 9.41 -0.61
CA MET A 147 4.77 9.60 -1.96
C MET A 147 6.28 9.34 -2.04
N LYS A 148 7.04 9.65 -0.98
CA LYS A 148 8.48 9.38 -0.93
C LYS A 148 8.81 7.88 -0.95
N PHE A 149 7.90 7.07 -0.43
CA PHE A 149 8.02 5.61 -0.43
C PHE A 149 7.50 4.97 -1.73
N MET A 150 7.06 5.78 -2.68
CA MET A 150 6.38 5.36 -3.89
C MET A 150 7.04 5.98 -5.13
N PRO A 151 8.21 5.48 -5.57
CA PRO A 151 8.92 6.05 -6.71
C PRO A 151 8.08 6.17 -7.98
N ALA A 152 7.17 5.23 -8.22
CA ALA A 152 6.25 5.27 -9.36
C ALA A 152 5.32 6.49 -9.33
N LEU A 153 4.98 7.00 -8.13
CA LEU A 153 4.13 8.17 -7.96
C LEU A 153 4.90 9.50 -7.96
N GLN A 154 6.23 9.44 -7.87
CA GLN A 154 7.09 10.60 -8.07
C GLN A 154 7.18 11.01 -9.54
N ASN A 155 6.53 10.26 -10.43
CA ASN A 155 6.36 10.68 -11.81
C ASN A 155 5.41 11.90 -11.86
N PRO A 156 5.80 13.01 -12.50
CA PRO A 156 4.96 14.22 -12.62
C PRO A 156 3.54 13.98 -13.16
N LEU A 157 3.35 12.89 -13.92
CA LEU A 157 2.03 12.49 -14.44
C LEU A 157 1.05 12.02 -13.36
N PHE A 158 1.57 11.55 -12.20
CA PHE A 158 0.75 11.15 -11.07
C PHE A 158 0.67 12.24 -9.98
N GLU A 159 1.54 13.24 -10.05
CA GLU A 159 1.58 14.33 -9.07
C GLU A 159 0.25 15.11 -9.04
N GLY A 160 -0.38 15.31 -10.21
CA GLY A 160 -1.69 15.94 -10.35
C GLY A 160 -2.90 15.08 -9.93
N LEU A 161 -2.71 13.79 -9.66
CA LEU A 161 -3.79 12.90 -9.20
C LEU A 161 -3.89 12.83 -7.67
N GLY A 162 -2.93 13.40 -6.95
CA GLY A 162 -2.88 13.35 -5.50
C GLY A 162 -3.75 14.42 -4.82
N PRO A 163 -4.03 14.26 -3.52
CA PRO A 163 -4.93 15.15 -2.77
C PRO A 163 -4.41 16.58 -2.61
N GLN A 164 -3.12 16.85 -2.84
CA GLN A 164 -2.55 18.20 -2.66
C GLN A 164 -3.00 19.20 -3.71
N GLU A 165 -3.29 18.74 -4.91
CA GLU A 165 -3.74 19.59 -6.01
C GLU A 165 -5.27 19.69 -6.10
N ASN A 166 -5.98 18.80 -5.41
CA ASN A 166 -7.44 18.70 -5.47
C ASN A 166 -8.12 19.21 -4.19
N ASP A 167 -7.58 20.27 -3.57
CA ASP A 167 -8.00 20.74 -2.25
C ASP A 167 -9.49 21.04 -2.11
N ASP A 168 -10.14 21.54 -3.15
CA ASP A 168 -11.56 21.88 -3.17
C ASP A 168 -12.37 20.98 -4.12
N THR A 169 -11.75 19.95 -4.70
CA THR A 169 -12.40 19.06 -5.67
C THR A 169 -13.34 18.09 -4.96
N THR A 170 -14.57 18.03 -5.43
CA THR A 170 -15.56 17.05 -4.97
C THR A 170 -15.25 15.65 -5.53
N GLU A 171 -15.85 14.61 -4.92
CA GLU A 171 -15.69 13.24 -5.43
C GLU A 171 -16.18 13.11 -6.87
N GLU A 172 -17.30 13.78 -7.22
CA GLU A 172 -17.87 13.76 -8.57
C GLU A 172 -16.92 14.40 -9.59
N GLU A 173 -16.42 15.60 -9.30
CA GLU A 173 -15.45 16.30 -10.15
C GLU A 173 -14.15 15.49 -10.31
N TYR A 174 -13.68 14.86 -9.25
CA TYR A 174 -12.49 14.03 -9.32
C TYR A 174 -12.71 12.81 -10.22
N LEU A 175 -13.86 12.15 -10.13
CA LEU A 175 -14.19 11.01 -10.97
C LEU A 175 -14.33 11.39 -12.44
N GLU A 176 -14.88 12.59 -12.75
CA GLU A 176 -14.89 13.13 -14.10
C GLU A 176 -13.48 13.38 -14.65
N LEU A 177 -12.55 13.87 -13.79
CA LEU A 177 -11.14 13.99 -14.17
C LEU A 177 -10.49 12.64 -14.45
N MET A 178 -10.88 11.58 -13.73
CA MET A 178 -10.36 10.24 -13.98
C MET A 178 -10.83 9.66 -15.32
N ASP A 179 -12.08 9.88 -15.71
CA ASP A 179 -12.55 9.51 -17.04
C ASP A 179 -11.80 10.28 -18.15
N LEU A 180 -11.51 11.56 -17.90
CA LEU A 180 -10.73 12.36 -18.86
C LEU A 180 -9.27 11.89 -18.97
N ALA A 181 -8.63 11.53 -17.85
CA ALA A 181 -7.22 11.17 -17.80
C ALA A 181 -6.96 9.72 -18.26
N LEU A 182 -7.85 8.81 -17.93
CA LEU A 182 -7.68 7.37 -18.12
C LEU A 182 -8.54 6.82 -19.29
N GLY A 183 -9.48 7.63 -19.80
CA GLY A 183 -10.46 7.19 -20.78
C GLY A 183 -11.70 6.57 -20.15
N ASP A 184 -12.58 6.06 -21.01
CA ASP A 184 -13.87 5.47 -20.61
C ASP A 184 -13.69 4.39 -19.55
N GLY A 185 -14.35 4.55 -18.40
CA GLY A 185 -14.28 3.64 -17.27
C GLY A 185 -13.23 3.98 -16.22
N GLY A 186 -12.49 5.08 -16.35
CA GLY A 186 -11.54 5.56 -15.36
C GLY A 186 -12.20 5.86 -14.02
N ALA A 187 -13.35 6.56 -14.03
CA ALA A 187 -14.14 6.85 -12.84
C ALA A 187 -14.62 5.59 -12.13
N ASP A 188 -15.17 4.63 -12.89
CA ASP A 188 -15.65 3.37 -12.31
C ASP A 188 -14.50 2.56 -11.72
N SER A 189 -13.36 2.51 -12.40
CA SER A 189 -12.16 1.83 -11.91
C SER A 189 -11.68 2.42 -10.58
N VAL A 190 -11.68 3.75 -10.42
CA VAL A 190 -11.31 4.39 -9.14
C VAL A 190 -12.36 4.12 -8.07
N ARG A 191 -13.65 4.21 -8.41
CA ARG A 191 -14.77 3.99 -7.47
C ARG A 191 -14.79 2.58 -6.92
N ASP A 192 -14.50 1.58 -7.76
CA ASP A 192 -14.54 0.16 -7.41
C ASP A 192 -13.24 -0.32 -6.75
N SER A 193 -12.19 0.50 -6.79
CA SER A 193 -10.89 0.17 -6.20
C SER A 193 -10.86 0.39 -4.70
N TYR A 194 -10.19 -0.51 -3.99
CA TYR A 194 -10.05 -0.43 -2.53
C TYR A 194 -8.83 -1.19 -2.02
N ILE A 195 -8.45 -0.86 -0.79
CA ILE A 195 -7.46 -1.60 -0.01
C ILE A 195 -8.21 -2.34 1.09
N GLU A 196 -8.09 -3.64 1.11
CA GLU A 196 -8.62 -4.48 2.17
C GLU A 196 -7.47 -5.13 2.95
N THR A 197 -7.40 -4.86 4.24
CA THR A 197 -6.44 -5.49 5.15
C THR A 197 -7.18 -6.29 6.21
N LYS A 198 -7.10 -7.61 6.12
CA LYS A 198 -7.62 -8.51 7.14
C LYS A 198 -6.51 -8.89 8.11
N VAL A 199 -6.65 -8.49 9.38
CA VAL A 199 -5.72 -8.84 10.44
C VAL A 199 -6.34 -9.94 11.31
N THR A 200 -5.63 -11.06 11.43
CA THR A 200 -5.95 -12.17 12.32
C THR A 200 -4.88 -12.25 13.40
N VAL A 201 -5.29 -12.28 14.65
CA VAL A 201 -4.39 -12.37 15.80
C VAL A 201 -4.63 -13.71 16.51
N ARG A 202 -3.59 -14.51 16.69
CA ARG A 202 -3.65 -15.76 17.50
C ARG A 202 -3.60 -15.49 19.00
N GLY A 203 -3.56 -14.24 19.40
CA GLY A 203 -3.71 -13.75 20.76
C GLY A 203 -5.11 -13.17 20.98
N THR A 204 -5.17 -12.09 21.72
CA THR A 204 -6.42 -11.39 22.04
C THR A 204 -6.45 -10.05 21.27
N LEU A 205 -7.51 -9.84 20.49
CA LEU A 205 -7.86 -8.52 19.99
C LEU A 205 -8.44 -7.71 21.17
N VAL A 206 -7.75 -6.65 21.58
CA VAL A 206 -8.14 -5.81 22.72
C VAL A 206 -9.11 -4.72 22.28
N SER A 207 -8.77 -3.98 21.23
CA SER A 207 -9.61 -2.95 20.66
C SER A 207 -9.25 -2.66 19.19
N GLN A 208 -10.14 -2.02 18.48
CA GLN A 208 -9.90 -1.53 17.13
C GLN A 208 -10.77 -0.31 16.83
N SER A 209 -10.37 0.50 15.85
CA SER A 209 -11.15 1.61 15.29
C SER A 209 -11.07 1.60 13.77
N GLY A 210 -12.18 1.89 13.11
CA GLY A 210 -12.29 1.98 11.66
C GLY A 210 -12.43 0.64 10.93
N GLY A 211 -12.28 -0.50 11.64
CA GLY A 211 -12.40 -1.82 11.05
C GLY A 211 -13.74 -2.52 11.37
N LYS A 212 -14.01 -3.58 10.62
CA LYS A 212 -15.13 -4.48 10.83
C LYS A 212 -14.65 -5.76 11.51
N ILE A 213 -15.15 -6.03 12.72
CA ILE A 213 -14.83 -7.26 13.46
C ILE A 213 -15.50 -8.46 12.77
N SER A 214 -14.72 -9.52 12.60
CA SER A 214 -15.16 -10.80 12.07
C SER A 214 -14.59 -11.94 12.93
N PRO A 215 -15.12 -13.19 12.86
CA PRO A 215 -14.52 -14.30 13.57
C PRO A 215 -13.03 -14.44 13.26
N GLY A 216 -12.19 -14.36 14.30
CA GLY A 216 -10.74 -14.50 14.21
C GLY A 216 -9.96 -13.25 13.80
N GLY A 217 -10.60 -12.07 13.72
CA GLY A 217 -9.84 -10.86 13.38
C GLY A 217 -10.66 -9.62 13.07
N VAL A 218 -10.02 -8.68 12.42
CA VAL A 218 -10.60 -7.42 11.96
C VAL A 218 -10.25 -7.17 10.50
N THR A 219 -11.20 -6.64 9.75
CA THR A 219 -10.99 -6.23 8.35
C THR A 219 -11.13 -4.72 8.26
N PHE A 220 -10.13 -4.08 7.72
CA PHE A 220 -10.10 -2.66 7.35
C PHE A 220 -10.29 -2.57 5.84
N THR A 221 -11.21 -1.73 5.40
CA THR A 221 -11.45 -1.48 3.97
C THR A 221 -11.39 0.02 3.73
N ILE A 222 -10.48 0.43 2.85
CA ILE A 222 -10.23 1.83 2.50
C ILE A 222 -10.56 1.99 1.02
N PRO A 223 -11.67 2.66 0.65
CA PRO A 223 -11.93 3.00 -0.74
C PRO A 223 -10.82 3.87 -1.30
N LEU A 224 -10.36 3.58 -2.51
CA LEU A 224 -9.25 4.30 -3.12
C LEU A 224 -9.55 5.79 -3.27
N ILE A 225 -10.75 6.14 -3.68
CA ILE A 225 -11.21 7.54 -3.81
C ILE A 225 -11.00 8.34 -2.52
N ARG A 226 -11.14 7.71 -1.33
CA ARG A 226 -10.90 8.36 -0.05
C ARG A 226 -9.43 8.68 0.20
N VAL A 227 -8.51 7.88 -0.36
CA VAL A 227 -7.07 8.15 -0.31
C VAL A 227 -6.70 9.27 -1.27
N LEU A 228 -7.32 9.30 -2.43
CA LEU A 228 -7.03 10.28 -3.48
C LEU A 228 -7.56 11.67 -3.15
N LEU A 229 -8.71 11.78 -2.53
CA LEU A 229 -9.29 13.06 -2.11
C LEU A 229 -8.77 13.55 -0.76
N LEU A 230 -8.62 12.67 0.20
CA LEU A 230 -8.31 13.01 1.61
C LEU A 230 -9.11 14.21 2.13
N ASP A 231 -10.38 14.28 1.77
CA ASP A 231 -11.33 15.30 2.26
C ASP A 231 -11.47 15.26 3.79
N LYS A 232 -11.23 14.08 4.37
CA LYS A 232 -11.13 13.80 5.80
C LYS A 232 -9.97 12.87 6.08
N PRO A 233 -9.32 13.00 7.24
CA PRO A 233 -8.29 12.05 7.65
C PRO A 233 -8.80 10.61 7.66
N LEU A 234 -7.92 9.68 7.33
CA LEU A 234 -8.13 8.25 7.45
C LEU A 234 -7.46 7.77 8.73
N ASP A 235 -8.25 7.30 9.68
CA ASP A 235 -7.79 6.86 10.99
C ASP A 235 -8.23 5.42 11.25
N TYR A 236 -7.24 4.54 11.42
CA TYR A 236 -7.45 3.14 11.75
C TYR A 236 -6.53 2.72 12.89
N SER A 237 -7.02 1.89 13.78
CA SER A 237 -6.18 1.38 14.86
C SER A 237 -6.53 -0.04 15.25
N LEU A 238 -5.52 -0.72 15.80
CA LEU A 238 -5.60 -2.08 16.32
C LEU A 238 -4.77 -2.18 17.59
N VAL A 239 -5.35 -2.73 18.66
CA VAL A 239 -4.63 -3.11 19.88
C VAL A 239 -4.81 -4.60 20.11
N PHE A 240 -3.70 -5.32 20.32
CA PHE A 240 -3.70 -6.77 20.49
C PHE A 240 -2.61 -7.23 21.46
N LYS A 241 -2.75 -8.45 21.98
CA LYS A 241 -1.78 -9.11 22.87
C LYS A 241 -1.77 -10.63 22.66
#